data_8b80e13d7a9780af63453bbd9d4d3a42
#
_entry.id   8b80e13d7a9780af63453bbd9d4d3a42
#
_cell.length_a   1.000
_cell.length_b   1.000
_cell.length_c   1.000
_cell.angle_alpha   90.00
_cell.angle_beta   90.00
_cell.angle_gamma   90.00
#
_symmetry.space_group_name_H-M   'P 1'
#
loop_
_entity.id
_entity.type
_entity.pdbx_description
1 polymer ?
#
loop_
_entity_poly.entity_id
_entity_poly.type
_entity_poly.pdbx_seq_one_letter_code
_entity_poly.pdbx_strand_id
1 'polypeptide(L)'
;VQYFTTPLENDASRIVRLQTVNLPAKGGTPFHRHPGDQWEAVQEGEVSFTVKGQPPRVLKVGESVYIPRGTIHRNQNLTDKPARTVELVILDKDKPGLEVVKDESVAP
;
A
#
# COMPACT_ATOMS: atom_id res chain seq x y z
N VAL A 1 5.93 8.73 -5.36
CA VAL A 1 5.84 10.20 -5.37
C VAL A 1 4.70 10.66 -4.49
N GLN A 2 5.00 11.51 -3.52
CA GLN A 2 3.97 12.11 -2.69
C GLN A 2 3.46 13.38 -3.35
N TYR A 3 2.16 13.45 -3.60
CA TYR A 3 1.55 14.65 -4.17
C TYR A 3 1.22 15.69 -3.11
N PHE A 4 0.68 15.27 -1.97
CA PHE A 4 0.48 16.13 -0.83
C PHE A 4 0.37 15.34 0.46
N THR A 5 0.59 16.05 1.57
CA THR A 5 0.31 15.59 2.92
C THR A 5 -0.33 16.75 3.65
N THR A 6 -1.50 16.55 4.23
CA THR A 6 -2.25 17.59 4.92
C THR A 6 -2.97 17.01 6.14
N PRO A 7 -3.14 17.78 7.23
CA PRO A 7 -3.96 17.35 8.35
C PRO A 7 -5.44 17.28 7.94
N LEU A 8 -6.19 16.41 8.62
CA LEU A 8 -7.65 16.42 8.51
C LEU A 8 -8.20 17.67 9.18
N GLU A 9 -9.24 18.28 8.59
CA GLU A 9 -9.77 19.54 9.06
C GLU A 9 -10.24 19.51 10.52
N ASN A 10 -10.93 18.46 10.93
CA ASN A 10 -11.48 18.35 12.27
C ASN A 10 -10.77 17.33 13.15
N ASP A 11 -9.58 16.90 12.75
CA ASP A 11 -8.81 15.91 13.52
C ASP A 11 -7.31 16.14 13.33
N ALA A 12 -6.75 16.95 14.21
CA ALA A 12 -5.33 17.31 14.15
C ALA A 12 -4.40 16.13 14.48
N SER A 13 -4.93 15.01 14.97
CA SER A 13 -4.12 13.81 15.27
C SER A 13 -3.84 12.96 14.04
N ARG A 14 -4.44 13.28 12.90
CA ARG A 14 -4.32 12.50 11.66
C ARG A 14 -3.92 13.38 10.48
N ILE A 15 -3.26 12.74 9.53
CA ILE A 15 -2.90 13.35 8.26
C ILE A 15 -3.44 12.51 7.11
N VAL A 16 -3.70 13.16 5.99
CA VAL A 16 -4.05 12.52 4.73
C VAL A 16 -2.89 12.69 3.77
N ARG A 17 -2.51 11.61 3.11
CA ARG A 17 -1.44 11.61 2.11
C ARG A 17 -1.95 10.98 0.82
N LEU A 18 -1.72 11.67 -0.29
CA LEU A 18 -1.92 11.13 -1.63
C LEU A 18 -0.56 10.91 -2.27
N GLN A 19 -0.33 9.71 -2.75
CA GLN A 19 0.97 9.34 -3.34
C GLN A 19 0.81 8.32 -4.44
N THR A 20 1.82 8.22 -5.29
CA THR A 20 1.99 7.08 -6.19
C THR A 20 3.18 6.25 -5.74
N VAL A 21 3.11 4.96 -6.01
CA VAL A 21 4.21 4.03 -5.75
C VAL A 21 4.55 3.33 -7.06
N ASN A 22 5.82 3.40 -7.44
CA ASN A 22 6.30 2.73 -8.64
C ASN A 22 6.92 1.39 -8.25
N LEU A 23 6.48 0.34 -8.93
CA LEU A 23 7.00 -1.01 -8.74
C LEU A 23 7.70 -1.42 -10.03
N PRO A 24 9.03 -1.46 -10.05
CA PRO A 24 9.74 -1.93 -11.23
C PRO A 24 9.41 -3.40 -11.50
N ALA A 25 9.72 -3.87 -12.72
CA ALA A 25 9.57 -5.28 -13.07
C ALA A 25 10.18 -6.18 -12.00
N LYS A 26 9.43 -7.17 -11.53
CA LYS A 26 9.82 -8.11 -10.47
C LYS A 26 10.06 -7.49 -9.09
N GLY A 27 9.80 -6.19 -8.93
CA GLY A 27 9.92 -5.49 -7.65
C GLY A 27 8.67 -5.60 -6.80
N GLY A 28 8.77 -5.16 -5.56
CA GLY A 28 7.63 -5.16 -4.65
C GLY A 28 7.96 -4.58 -3.30
N THR A 29 6.98 -4.61 -2.40
CA THR A 29 7.14 -4.21 -1.02
C THR A 29 7.25 -5.42 -0.11
N PRO A 30 7.91 -5.30 1.05
CA PRO A 30 7.79 -6.34 2.07
C PRO A 30 6.39 -6.35 2.66
N PHE A 31 6.06 -7.37 3.44
CA PHE A 31 4.87 -7.31 4.28
C PHE A 31 5.00 -6.14 5.25
N HIS A 32 3.96 -5.34 5.34
CA HIS A 32 3.95 -4.14 6.17
C HIS A 32 2.53 -3.78 6.56
N ARG A 33 2.40 -2.83 7.47
CA ARG A 33 1.13 -2.27 7.89
C ARG A 33 1.24 -0.77 8.09
N HIS A 34 0.10 -0.08 8.07
CA HIS A 34 0.02 1.36 8.26
C HIS A 34 -0.78 1.69 9.52
N PRO A 35 -0.45 2.77 10.24
CA PRO A 35 -1.25 3.24 11.38
C PRO A 35 -2.43 4.08 10.90
N GLY A 36 -3.24 3.55 9.99
CA GLY A 36 -4.39 4.21 9.41
C GLY A 36 -4.95 3.46 8.22
N ASP A 37 -6.01 4.00 7.67
CA ASP A 37 -6.71 3.40 6.53
C ASP A 37 -6.05 3.77 5.22
N GLN A 38 -6.05 2.85 4.28
CA GLN A 38 -5.45 3.04 2.96
C GLN A 38 -6.41 2.58 1.87
N TRP A 39 -6.43 3.34 0.79
CA TRP A 39 -7.09 2.96 -0.46
C TRP A 39 -6.02 2.95 -1.55
N GLU A 40 -6.02 1.91 -2.37
CA GLU A 40 -5.03 1.72 -3.41
C GLU A 40 -5.72 1.37 -4.73
N ALA A 41 -5.27 1.98 -5.82
CA ALA A 41 -5.74 1.64 -7.16
C ALA A 41 -4.55 1.50 -8.10
N VAL A 42 -4.65 0.58 -9.06
CA VAL A 42 -3.59 0.38 -10.06
C VAL A 42 -3.78 1.35 -11.21
N GLN A 43 -2.73 2.11 -11.52
CA GLN A 43 -2.70 3.07 -12.65
C GLN A 43 -1.98 2.52 -13.87
N GLU A 44 -1.00 1.65 -13.67
CA GLU A 44 -0.19 1.09 -14.74
C GLU A 44 0.23 -0.33 -14.38
N GLY A 45 0.20 -1.23 -15.36
CA GLY A 45 0.66 -2.60 -15.18
C GLY A 45 -0.30 -3.47 -14.37
N GLU A 46 0.26 -4.47 -13.72
CA GLU A 46 -0.47 -5.38 -12.85
C GLU A 46 0.25 -5.50 -11.51
N VAL A 47 -0.51 -5.58 -10.43
CA VAL A 47 0.02 -5.70 -9.09
C VAL A 47 -0.59 -6.91 -8.40
N SER A 48 0.26 -7.78 -7.86
CA SER A 48 -0.17 -8.90 -7.04
C SER A 48 -0.27 -8.40 -5.59
N PHE A 49 -1.48 -8.29 -5.09
CA PHE A 49 -1.79 -7.81 -3.74
C PHE A 49 -2.06 -9.00 -2.83
N THR A 50 -1.37 -9.06 -1.70
CA THR A 50 -1.51 -10.16 -0.75
C THR A 50 -1.74 -9.62 0.66
N VAL A 51 -2.86 -10.01 1.27
CA VAL A 51 -3.06 -9.87 2.71
C VAL A 51 -2.49 -11.12 3.38
N LYS A 52 -1.71 -10.92 4.44
CA LYS A 52 -1.10 -12.02 5.16
C LYS A 52 -2.15 -13.09 5.51
N GLY A 53 -1.84 -14.33 5.19
CA GLY A 53 -2.74 -15.47 5.45
C GLY A 53 -3.79 -15.70 4.39
N GLN A 54 -3.82 -14.89 3.33
CA GLN A 54 -4.77 -15.04 2.23
C GLN A 54 -4.04 -15.25 0.90
N PRO A 55 -4.69 -15.88 -0.09
CA PRO A 55 -4.08 -16.02 -1.41
C PRO A 55 -3.89 -14.66 -2.08
N PRO A 56 -2.86 -14.54 -2.94
CA PRO A 56 -2.64 -13.31 -3.71
C PRO A 56 -3.82 -12.98 -4.61
N ARG A 57 -4.03 -11.69 -4.81
CA ARG A 57 -5.06 -11.19 -5.73
C ARG A 57 -4.38 -10.29 -6.76
N VAL A 58 -4.57 -10.58 -8.04
CA VAL A 58 -4.02 -9.75 -9.10
C VAL A 58 -4.96 -8.57 -9.36
N LEU A 59 -4.40 -7.37 -9.27
CA LEU A 59 -5.10 -6.12 -9.56
C LEU A 59 -4.62 -5.58 -10.89
N LYS A 60 -5.56 -5.25 -11.77
CA LYS A 60 -5.30 -4.65 -13.07
C LYS A 60 -5.64 -3.16 -13.03
N VAL A 61 -5.23 -2.44 -14.07
CA VAL A 61 -5.50 -1.00 -14.18
C VAL A 61 -6.98 -0.70 -13.95
N GLY A 62 -7.23 0.26 -13.06
CA GLY A 62 -8.58 0.66 -12.67
C GLY A 62 -9.17 -0.12 -11.50
N GLU A 63 -8.55 -1.24 -11.12
CA GLU A 63 -8.98 -1.99 -9.95
C GLU A 63 -8.39 -1.43 -8.68
N SER A 64 -9.12 -1.55 -7.57
CA SER A 64 -8.75 -0.96 -6.30
C SER A 64 -9.06 -1.87 -5.12
N VAL A 65 -8.40 -1.61 -4.01
CA VAL A 65 -8.64 -2.29 -2.74
C VAL A 65 -8.67 -1.27 -1.61
N TYR A 66 -9.44 -1.59 -0.59
CA TYR A 66 -9.40 -0.90 0.70
C TYR A 66 -8.61 -1.76 1.68
N ILE A 67 -7.68 -1.13 2.38
CA ILE A 67 -6.81 -1.78 3.35
C ILE A 67 -7.06 -1.15 4.72
N PRO A 68 -7.80 -1.85 5.61
CA PRO A 68 -8.06 -1.33 6.95
C PRO A 68 -6.79 -1.13 7.76
N ARG A 69 -6.85 -0.22 8.72
CA ARG A 69 -5.76 0.03 9.67
C ARG A 69 -5.18 -1.27 10.21
N GLY A 70 -3.87 -1.37 10.20
CA GLY A 70 -3.14 -2.50 10.80
C GLY A 70 -3.13 -3.78 9.97
N THR A 71 -3.75 -3.79 8.81
CA THR A 71 -3.74 -4.98 7.93
C THR A 71 -2.34 -5.22 7.38
N ILE A 72 -1.80 -6.40 7.66
CA ILE A 72 -0.50 -6.80 7.14
C ILE A 72 -0.66 -7.26 5.71
N HIS A 73 0.02 -6.58 4.78
CA HIS A 73 -0.13 -6.80 3.35
C HIS A 73 1.15 -6.48 2.60
N ARG A 74 1.19 -6.87 1.33
CA ARG A 74 2.27 -6.48 0.42
C ARG A 74 1.76 -6.35 -1.00
N ASN A 75 2.49 -5.57 -1.80
CA ASN A 75 2.32 -5.46 -3.24
C ASN A 75 3.55 -6.02 -3.94
N GLN A 76 3.34 -6.77 -5.01
CA GLN A 76 4.42 -7.31 -5.83
C GLN A 76 4.10 -7.10 -7.31
N ASN A 77 5.10 -6.74 -8.08
CA ASN A 77 5.00 -6.74 -9.52
C ASN A 77 5.69 -8.01 -10.04
N LEU A 78 4.89 -9.01 -10.38
CA LEU A 78 5.40 -10.30 -10.88
C LEU A 78 5.64 -10.30 -12.39
N THR A 79 5.43 -9.17 -13.06
CA THR A 79 5.56 -9.05 -14.51
C THR A 79 6.92 -8.48 -14.92
N ASP A 80 7.18 -8.47 -16.23
CA ASP A 80 8.40 -7.91 -16.82
C ASP A 80 8.26 -6.42 -17.18
N LYS A 81 7.15 -5.79 -16.82
CA LYS A 81 6.86 -4.39 -17.11
C LYS A 81 6.70 -3.61 -15.81
N PRO A 82 6.96 -2.29 -15.83
CA PRO A 82 6.72 -1.48 -14.64
C PRO A 82 5.25 -1.43 -14.27
N ALA A 83 4.97 -1.27 -12.99
CA ALA A 83 3.62 -1.05 -12.46
C ALA A 83 3.61 0.19 -11.58
N ARG A 84 2.44 0.81 -11.44
CA ARG A 84 2.27 1.97 -10.57
C ARG A 84 0.90 1.93 -9.92
N THR A 85 0.88 2.21 -8.62
CA THR A 85 -0.34 2.40 -7.85
C THR A 85 -0.48 3.87 -7.46
N VAL A 86 -1.73 4.31 -7.27
CA VAL A 86 -2.04 5.54 -6.55
C VAL A 86 -2.67 5.14 -5.22
N GLU A 87 -2.25 5.83 -4.15
CA GLU A 87 -2.66 5.49 -2.79
C GLU A 87 -3.10 6.72 -2.04
N LEU A 88 -4.24 6.61 -1.37
CA LEU A 88 -4.71 7.57 -0.39
C LEU A 88 -4.61 6.92 0.98
N VAL A 89 -3.91 7.57 1.90
CA VAL A 89 -3.66 7.02 3.23
C VAL A 89 -4.06 8.05 4.28
N ILE A 90 -4.81 7.60 5.29
CA ILE A 90 -5.08 8.40 6.48
C ILE A 90 -4.26 7.81 7.62
N LEU A 91 -3.30 8.58 8.11
CA LEU A 91 -2.29 8.11 9.06
C LEU A 91 -2.37 8.87 10.39
N ASP A 92 -2.02 8.19 11.48
CA ASP A 92 -1.78 8.86 12.75
C ASP A 92 -0.54 9.76 12.61
N LYS A 93 -0.66 11.02 13.00
CA LYS A 93 0.35 12.04 12.77
C LYS A 93 1.71 11.72 13.39
N ASP A 94 1.73 11.19 14.60
CA ASP A 94 2.94 11.00 15.39
C ASP A 94 3.50 9.57 15.31
N LYS A 95 3.05 8.79 14.32
CA LYS A 95 3.52 7.42 14.12
C LYS A 95 4.23 7.27 12.78
N PRO A 96 5.14 6.29 12.65
CA PRO A 96 5.71 5.96 11.33
C PRO A 96 4.60 5.67 10.34
N GLY A 97 4.72 6.18 9.12
CA GLY A 97 3.71 5.97 8.07
C GLY A 97 3.60 4.52 7.61
N LEU A 98 4.60 3.70 7.95
CA LEU A 98 4.66 2.30 7.54
C LEU A 98 5.51 1.54 8.55
N GLU A 99 5.05 0.35 8.92
CA GLU A 99 5.81 -0.57 9.75
C GLU A 99 6.04 -1.88 8.98
N VAL A 100 7.30 -2.21 8.72
CA VAL A 100 7.67 -3.47 8.08
C VAL A 100 7.49 -4.59 9.10
N VAL A 101 6.82 -5.65 8.67
CA VAL A 101 6.56 -6.82 9.50
C VAL A 101 7.44 -7.97 9.03
N LYS A 102 8.32 -8.42 9.91
CA LYS A 102 9.07 -9.66 9.66
C LYS A 102 8.17 -10.82 10.02
N ASP A 103 7.84 -11.62 9.04
CA ASP A 103 7.04 -12.81 9.26
C ASP A 103 7.77 -14.01 8.69
N GLU A 104 8.44 -14.71 9.57
CA GLU A 104 9.20 -15.90 9.22
C GLU A 104 8.29 -17.09 8.84
N SER A 105 7.01 -17.01 9.17
CA SER A 105 6.05 -18.04 8.80
C SER A 105 5.57 -17.91 7.35
N VAL A 106 5.84 -16.77 6.72
CA VAL A 106 5.51 -16.56 5.31
C VAL A 106 6.69 -17.02 4.48
N ALA A 107 6.54 -18.18 3.87
CA ALA A 107 7.58 -18.73 2.98
C ALA A 107 7.84 -17.76 1.83
N PRO A 108 9.09 -17.62 1.43
CA PRO A 108 9.44 -16.78 0.29
C PRO A 108 8.81 -17.28 -1.01
#